data_dd0209285788d84ee2cfd83aa4c9a9bf
#
_entry.id   dd0209285788d84ee2cfd83aa4c9a9bf
#
_cell.length_a   1.000
_cell.length_b   1.000
_cell.length_c   1.000
_cell.angle_alpha   90.00
_cell.angle_beta   90.00
_cell.angle_gamma   90.00
#
_symmetry.space_group_name_H-M   'P 1'
#
loop_
_entity.id
_entity.type
_entity.pdbx_description
1 polymer ?
#
loop_
_entity_poly.entity_id
_entity_poly.type
_entity_poly.pdbx_seq_one_letter_code
_entity_poly.pdbx_strand_id
1 'polypeptide(L)'
;MATCFAITASFAQGPGFHVINTFHIPSAGRWDYIAVSPVTDNIYVSHQTQVNILNKNTGDSVGVIPNTTGVHGIAFAPSFKKGFTSNGKLNTVTVFDIKTNAVQGEIKTGENPDAIMYDPYSKKVYTCNGKSKDLSVIDPATNTVVKTIELGGKPETAVSDEAGKLYINIEDKNEIAVVNTKTFVVERRWKIGKGDEPSGLAIDLKTKRLFAGCGNKLLIVVNAENGNVVKELPIGDGCDGVGFDAGLKYVYSSNGEGTLTVIKEKSANDFEVLENAPTKKGARTIAVDEKTHKIYLPTADFAAKQDPKQKRPDMMPGSFQILEVGK
;
A
#
# COMPACT_ATOMS: atom_id res chain seq x y z
N MET A 1 45.52 -27.30 -29.71
CA MET A 1 44.32 -27.61 -28.90
C MET A 1 43.96 -26.37 -28.09
N ALA A 2 42.92 -25.66 -28.46
CA ALA A 2 42.48 -24.48 -27.71
C ALA A 2 41.35 -24.94 -26.77
N THR A 3 41.60 -24.86 -25.46
CA THR A 3 40.65 -25.23 -24.43
C THR A 3 39.69 -24.02 -24.19
N CYS A 4 38.46 -24.15 -24.68
CA CYS A 4 37.41 -23.18 -24.39
C CYS A 4 36.92 -23.36 -22.93
N PHE A 5 37.21 -22.41 -22.05
CA PHE A 5 36.57 -22.33 -20.75
C PHE A 5 35.16 -21.73 -20.90
N ALA A 6 34.14 -22.56 -20.79
CA ALA A 6 32.78 -22.07 -20.62
C ALA A 6 32.59 -21.50 -19.23
N ILE A 7 32.46 -20.17 -19.13
CA ILE A 7 32.06 -19.50 -17.90
C ILE A 7 30.55 -19.73 -17.75
N THR A 8 30.16 -20.70 -16.94
CA THR A 8 28.77 -20.82 -16.49
C THR A 8 28.48 -19.68 -15.50
N ALA A 9 27.73 -18.68 -15.94
CA ALA A 9 27.18 -17.68 -15.03
C ALA A 9 26.18 -18.40 -14.09
N SER A 10 26.59 -18.62 -12.85
CA SER A 10 25.69 -19.05 -11.80
C SER A 10 24.79 -17.85 -11.46
N PHE A 11 23.58 -17.84 -11.94
CA PHE A 11 22.56 -16.94 -11.43
C PHE A 11 22.33 -17.34 -9.96
N ALA A 12 22.59 -16.44 -9.04
CA ALA A 12 22.21 -16.63 -7.65
C ALA A 12 20.70 -16.88 -7.64
N GLN A 13 20.29 -18.02 -7.08
CA GLN A 13 18.89 -18.34 -6.92
C GLN A 13 18.28 -17.26 -6.03
N GLY A 14 17.18 -16.63 -6.45
CA GLY A 14 16.50 -15.60 -5.68
C GLY A 14 16.05 -16.12 -4.29
N PRO A 15 15.57 -15.26 -3.40
CA PRO A 15 15.21 -15.63 -2.03
C PRO A 15 14.08 -16.68 -1.93
N GLY A 16 13.43 -17.01 -3.06
CA GLY A 16 12.46 -18.12 -3.15
C GLY A 16 11.07 -17.75 -2.65
N PHE A 17 10.68 -16.50 -2.76
CA PHE A 17 9.30 -16.09 -2.43
C PHE A 17 8.30 -16.74 -3.36
N HIS A 18 7.22 -17.27 -2.80
CA HIS A 18 6.14 -17.90 -3.55
C HIS A 18 4.82 -17.78 -2.77
N VAL A 19 3.70 -18.04 -3.42
CA VAL A 19 2.40 -18.13 -2.76
C VAL A 19 2.38 -19.40 -1.91
N ILE A 20 2.37 -19.23 -0.59
CA ILE A 20 2.37 -20.32 0.39
C ILE A 20 0.96 -20.70 0.84
N ASN A 21 0.01 -19.77 0.72
CA ASN A 21 -1.39 -20.02 1.06
C ASN A 21 -2.33 -19.09 0.27
N THR A 22 -3.63 -19.42 0.25
CA THR A 22 -4.69 -18.63 -0.39
C THR A 22 -5.93 -18.66 0.47
N PHE A 23 -6.41 -17.48 0.88
CA PHE A 23 -7.63 -17.32 1.67
C PHE A 23 -8.77 -16.86 0.78
N HIS A 24 -9.79 -17.68 0.60
CA HIS A 24 -10.93 -17.38 -0.27
C HIS A 24 -12.00 -16.57 0.47
N ILE A 25 -12.56 -15.56 -0.21
CA ILE A 25 -13.62 -14.69 0.28
C ILE A 25 -14.80 -14.77 -0.71
N PRO A 26 -15.89 -15.48 -0.39
CA PRO A 26 -16.95 -15.75 -1.36
C PRO A 26 -17.88 -14.57 -1.65
N SER A 27 -17.62 -13.38 -1.08
CA SER A 27 -18.42 -12.18 -1.34
C SER A 27 -18.06 -11.54 -2.68
N ALA A 28 -19.03 -10.83 -3.28
CA ALA A 28 -18.86 -10.15 -4.55
C ALA A 28 -18.37 -8.71 -4.34
N GLY A 29 -17.58 -8.20 -5.30
CA GLY A 29 -17.11 -6.82 -5.31
C GLY A 29 -15.64 -6.71 -5.71
N ARG A 30 -15.24 -5.48 -6.06
CA ARG A 30 -13.83 -5.16 -6.31
C ARG A 30 -13.15 -4.81 -5.00
N TRP A 31 -11.84 -4.93 -4.97
CA TRP A 31 -11.00 -4.63 -3.81
C TRP A 31 -10.03 -3.48 -4.11
N ASP A 32 -9.37 -3.01 -3.05
CA ASP A 32 -8.26 -2.09 -3.12
C ASP A 32 -7.21 -2.45 -2.05
N TYR A 33 -7.01 -1.64 -1.03
CA TYR A 33 -5.99 -1.89 -0.02
C TYR A 33 -6.32 -3.03 0.93
N ILE A 34 -5.25 -3.56 1.51
CA ILE A 34 -5.24 -4.57 2.56
C ILE A 34 -4.32 -4.09 3.69
N ALA A 35 -4.64 -4.42 4.93
CA ALA A 35 -3.85 -4.03 6.09
C ALA A 35 -3.78 -5.16 7.13
N VAL A 36 -2.63 -5.31 7.78
CA VAL A 36 -2.42 -6.22 8.90
C VAL A 36 -2.67 -5.46 10.21
N SER A 37 -3.47 -6.02 11.10
CA SER A 37 -3.71 -5.42 12.41
C SER A 37 -2.44 -5.42 13.26
N PRO A 38 -2.06 -4.29 13.88
CA PRO A 38 -0.91 -4.24 14.77
C PRO A 38 -1.16 -4.88 16.14
N VAL A 39 -2.44 -5.16 16.49
CA VAL A 39 -2.86 -5.60 17.84
C VAL A 39 -3.58 -6.93 17.89
N THR A 40 -4.03 -7.46 16.75
CA THR A 40 -4.71 -8.76 16.63
C THR A 40 -4.09 -9.57 15.49
N ASP A 41 -4.40 -10.86 15.42
CA ASP A 41 -3.98 -11.70 14.29
C ASP A 41 -4.93 -11.59 13.09
N ASN A 42 -5.42 -10.39 12.80
CA ASN A 42 -6.36 -10.15 11.72
C ASN A 42 -5.72 -9.38 10.57
N ILE A 43 -6.18 -9.72 9.36
CA ILE A 43 -6.01 -8.92 8.15
C ILE A 43 -7.35 -8.32 7.75
N TYR A 44 -7.31 -7.10 7.24
CA TYR A 44 -8.47 -6.33 6.81
C TYR A 44 -8.30 -6.00 5.34
N VAL A 45 -9.26 -6.36 4.51
CA VAL A 45 -9.21 -6.09 3.07
C VAL A 45 -10.47 -5.34 2.63
N SER A 46 -10.25 -4.23 1.92
CA SER A 46 -11.35 -3.47 1.33
C SER A 46 -12.05 -4.28 0.24
N HIS A 47 -13.39 -4.28 0.26
CA HIS A 47 -14.20 -5.05 -0.68
C HIS A 47 -15.48 -4.30 -1.06
N GLN A 48 -15.32 -3.30 -1.88
CA GLN A 48 -16.38 -2.47 -2.51
C GLN A 48 -17.30 -1.74 -1.52
N THR A 49 -18.12 -2.45 -0.73
CA THR A 49 -19.12 -1.88 0.18
C THR A 49 -18.89 -2.25 1.63
N GLN A 50 -17.84 -3.01 1.88
CA GLN A 50 -17.45 -3.51 3.19
C GLN A 50 -15.95 -3.74 3.29
N VAL A 51 -15.43 -3.90 4.50
CA VAL A 51 -14.10 -4.44 4.73
C VAL A 51 -14.25 -5.85 5.27
N ASN A 52 -13.69 -6.85 4.60
CA ASN A 52 -13.63 -8.21 5.11
C ASN A 52 -12.48 -8.36 6.11
N ILE A 53 -12.71 -9.11 7.17
CA ILE A 53 -11.74 -9.35 8.23
C ILE A 53 -11.50 -10.86 8.34
N LEU A 54 -10.25 -11.26 8.19
CA LEU A 54 -9.85 -12.68 8.31
C LEU A 54 -8.78 -12.83 9.36
N ASN A 55 -8.73 -13.97 9.99
CA ASN A 55 -7.59 -14.38 10.80
C ASN A 55 -6.41 -14.69 9.86
N LYS A 56 -5.27 -14.01 10.04
CA LYS A 56 -4.11 -14.14 9.14
C LYS A 56 -3.41 -15.50 9.20
N ASN A 57 -3.65 -16.30 10.26
CA ASN A 57 -3.02 -17.60 10.42
C ASN A 57 -3.85 -18.73 9.83
N THR A 58 -5.19 -18.61 9.83
CA THR A 58 -6.11 -19.67 9.38
C THR A 58 -6.86 -19.30 8.10
N GLY A 59 -7.00 -18.02 7.77
CA GLY A 59 -7.86 -17.53 6.69
C GLY A 59 -9.34 -17.49 7.02
N ASP A 60 -9.73 -17.88 8.24
CA ASP A 60 -11.12 -17.89 8.67
C ASP A 60 -11.69 -16.47 8.74
N SER A 61 -12.94 -16.32 8.32
CA SER A 61 -13.65 -15.04 8.45
C SER A 61 -13.91 -14.71 9.91
N VAL A 62 -13.45 -13.52 10.33
CA VAL A 62 -13.70 -12.96 11.66
C VAL A 62 -14.94 -12.05 11.66
N GLY A 63 -15.22 -11.42 10.52
CA GLY A 63 -16.35 -10.51 10.37
C GLY A 63 -16.17 -9.51 9.25
N VAL A 64 -16.96 -8.44 9.29
CA VAL A 64 -16.91 -7.35 8.32
C VAL A 64 -17.11 -6.00 9.00
N ILE A 65 -16.53 -4.93 8.44
CA ILE A 65 -16.98 -3.55 8.68
C ILE A 65 -17.97 -3.21 7.57
N PRO A 66 -19.26 -3.11 7.85
CA PRO A 66 -20.28 -2.89 6.83
C PRO A 66 -20.42 -1.42 6.45
N ASN A 67 -21.20 -1.13 5.38
CA ASN A 67 -21.62 0.21 4.97
C ASN A 67 -20.47 1.15 4.59
N THR A 68 -19.38 0.62 4.05
CA THR A 68 -18.20 1.37 3.63
C THR A 68 -18.14 1.52 2.11
N THR A 69 -19.20 1.99 1.49
CA THR A 69 -19.34 2.03 0.02
C THR A 69 -18.20 2.79 -0.67
N GLY A 70 -17.52 2.09 -1.57
CA GLY A 70 -16.32 2.59 -2.23
C GLY A 70 -15.12 2.64 -1.31
N VAL A 71 -15.03 1.68 -0.37
CA VAL A 71 -13.90 1.59 0.55
C VAL A 71 -12.59 1.33 -0.19
N HIS A 72 -11.56 2.08 0.20
CA HIS A 72 -10.19 1.95 -0.29
C HIS A 72 -9.24 1.50 0.82
N GLY A 73 -8.83 2.39 1.71
CA GLY A 73 -7.80 2.14 2.70
C GLY A 73 -8.31 1.76 4.10
N ILE A 74 -7.43 1.15 4.89
CA ILE A 74 -7.64 0.82 6.30
C ILE A 74 -6.41 1.28 7.09
N ALA A 75 -6.63 2.01 8.19
CA ALA A 75 -5.59 2.44 9.10
C ALA A 75 -5.93 2.12 10.56
N PHE A 76 -4.90 1.98 11.39
CA PHE A 76 -5.06 1.67 12.80
C PHE A 76 -4.36 2.72 13.67
N ALA A 77 -5.06 3.21 14.68
CA ALA A 77 -4.53 4.08 15.73
C ALA A 77 -4.57 3.33 17.09
N PRO A 78 -3.59 2.47 17.38
CA PRO A 78 -3.63 1.55 18.52
C PRO A 78 -3.75 2.26 19.88
N SER A 79 -3.09 3.42 20.04
CA SER A 79 -3.16 4.24 21.25
C SER A 79 -4.58 4.75 21.56
N PHE A 80 -5.45 4.81 20.54
CA PHE A 80 -6.86 5.18 20.67
C PHE A 80 -7.80 3.97 20.62
N LYS A 81 -7.27 2.76 20.42
CA LYS A 81 -8.03 1.52 20.22
C LYS A 81 -8.98 1.58 19.01
N LYS A 82 -8.66 2.39 18.00
CA LYS A 82 -9.51 2.67 16.85
C LYS A 82 -8.87 2.23 15.55
N GLY A 83 -9.72 1.72 14.67
CA GLY A 83 -9.43 1.55 13.25
C GLY A 83 -10.28 2.51 12.41
N PHE A 84 -9.84 2.76 11.19
CA PHE A 84 -10.43 3.74 10.27
C PHE A 84 -10.45 3.16 8.87
N THR A 85 -11.55 3.38 8.12
CA THR A 85 -11.61 3.05 6.69
C THR A 85 -11.95 4.29 5.87
N SER A 86 -11.26 4.49 4.76
CA SER A 86 -11.60 5.54 3.81
C SER A 86 -12.65 5.05 2.82
N ASN A 87 -13.78 5.78 2.70
CA ASN A 87 -14.94 5.39 1.89
C ASN A 87 -15.11 6.39 0.74
N GLY A 88 -14.42 6.15 -0.37
CA GLY A 88 -14.30 7.12 -1.47
C GLY A 88 -15.62 7.58 -2.07
N LYS A 89 -16.58 6.69 -2.26
CA LYS A 89 -17.90 7.07 -2.81
C LYS A 89 -18.78 7.84 -1.83
N LEU A 90 -18.54 7.68 -0.53
CA LEU A 90 -19.30 8.36 0.52
C LEU A 90 -18.67 9.68 0.95
N ASN A 91 -17.38 9.92 0.61
CA ASN A 91 -16.58 11.04 1.10
C ASN A 91 -16.52 11.04 2.63
N THR A 92 -16.36 9.85 3.23
CA THR A 92 -16.33 9.64 4.68
C THR A 92 -15.20 8.72 5.09
N VAL A 93 -14.92 8.73 6.39
CA VAL A 93 -14.12 7.73 7.10
C VAL A 93 -15.00 7.05 8.13
N THR A 94 -15.10 5.72 8.09
CA THR A 94 -15.74 4.94 9.15
C THR A 94 -14.73 4.69 10.27
N VAL A 95 -15.16 4.91 11.52
CA VAL A 95 -14.39 4.62 12.73
C VAL A 95 -14.91 3.34 13.36
N PHE A 96 -14.00 2.44 13.75
CA PHE A 96 -14.36 1.19 14.41
C PHE A 96 -13.41 0.85 15.57
N ASP A 97 -13.85 0.03 16.51
CA ASP A 97 -13.02 -0.52 17.57
C ASP A 97 -12.14 -1.65 17.05
N ILE A 98 -10.81 -1.57 17.26
CA ILE A 98 -9.84 -2.54 16.72
C ILE A 98 -10.05 -3.96 17.26
N LYS A 99 -10.54 -4.12 18.50
CA LYS A 99 -10.69 -5.43 19.13
C LYS A 99 -12.01 -6.10 18.76
N THR A 100 -13.09 -5.33 18.76
CA THR A 100 -14.45 -5.85 18.58
C THR A 100 -14.96 -5.70 17.16
N ASN A 101 -14.30 -4.89 16.33
CA ASN A 101 -14.72 -4.50 14.99
C ASN A 101 -16.04 -3.72 14.95
N ALA A 102 -16.55 -3.30 16.10
CA ALA A 102 -17.79 -2.53 16.18
C ALA A 102 -17.61 -1.13 15.60
N VAL A 103 -18.50 -0.74 14.67
CA VAL A 103 -18.53 0.62 14.10
C VAL A 103 -18.91 1.61 15.19
N GLN A 104 -18.14 2.70 15.31
CA GLN A 104 -18.33 3.76 16.31
C GLN A 104 -18.86 5.07 15.72
N GLY A 105 -18.82 5.22 14.39
CA GLY A 105 -19.32 6.40 13.70
C GLY A 105 -18.64 6.67 12.38
N GLU A 106 -19.01 7.79 11.75
CA GLU A 106 -18.47 8.27 10.48
C GLU A 106 -17.99 9.70 10.59
N ILE A 107 -16.97 10.04 9.81
CA ILE A 107 -16.36 11.38 9.73
C ILE A 107 -16.40 11.82 8.28
N LYS A 108 -16.95 13.00 7.99
CA LYS A 108 -16.88 13.61 6.66
C LYS A 108 -15.48 14.08 6.35
N THR A 109 -15.02 13.85 5.12
CA THR A 109 -13.68 14.22 4.63
C THR A 109 -13.78 15.05 3.35
N GLY A 110 -12.66 15.27 2.66
CA GLY A 110 -12.64 15.72 1.27
C GLY A 110 -13.20 14.67 0.31
N GLU A 111 -13.22 14.97 -0.98
CA GLU A 111 -13.83 14.10 -1.99
C GLU A 111 -12.93 12.93 -2.38
N ASN A 112 -13.51 11.73 -2.40
CA ASN A 112 -12.87 10.47 -2.74
C ASN A 112 -11.65 10.20 -1.85
N PRO A 113 -11.83 10.04 -0.51
CA PRO A 113 -10.76 9.58 0.35
C PRO A 113 -10.31 8.19 -0.09
N ASP A 114 -9.02 8.07 -0.39
CA ASP A 114 -8.34 6.89 -0.93
C ASP A 114 -7.41 6.29 0.13
N ALA A 115 -6.10 6.44 -0.01
CA ALA A 115 -5.18 6.00 1.03
C ALA A 115 -5.44 6.71 2.36
N ILE A 116 -5.28 5.96 3.44
CA ILE A 116 -5.45 6.45 4.82
C ILE A 116 -4.33 5.90 5.70
N MET A 117 -3.79 6.72 6.58
CA MET A 117 -2.73 6.31 7.49
C MET A 117 -2.85 7.00 8.86
N TYR A 118 -2.26 6.38 9.88
CA TYR A 118 -2.06 6.97 11.20
C TYR A 118 -0.59 7.35 11.39
N ASP A 119 -0.33 8.58 11.82
CA ASP A 119 1.00 9.03 12.21
C ASP A 119 1.13 9.02 13.75
N PRO A 120 2.01 8.17 14.32
CA PRO A 120 2.16 8.07 15.78
C PRO A 120 2.80 9.32 16.41
N TYR A 121 3.55 10.11 15.63
CA TYR A 121 4.16 11.34 16.14
C TYR A 121 3.14 12.43 16.37
N SER A 122 2.33 12.79 15.39
CA SER A 122 1.27 13.79 15.52
C SER A 122 0.02 13.24 16.22
N LYS A 123 -0.09 11.92 16.33
CA LYS A 123 -1.28 11.20 16.83
C LYS A 123 -2.53 11.54 16.01
N LYS A 124 -2.39 11.71 14.69
CA LYS A 124 -3.47 12.02 13.77
C LYS A 124 -3.60 10.94 12.70
N VAL A 125 -4.81 10.83 12.16
CA VAL A 125 -5.10 10.04 10.97
C VAL A 125 -5.21 11.00 9.78
N TYR A 126 -4.63 10.59 8.65
CA TYR A 126 -4.61 11.37 7.42
C TYR A 126 -5.27 10.58 6.31
N THR A 127 -6.18 11.21 5.56
CA THR A 127 -6.75 10.63 4.34
C THR A 127 -6.27 11.40 3.12
N CYS A 128 -5.84 10.67 2.11
CA CYS A 128 -5.51 11.20 0.80
C CYS A 128 -6.81 11.31 -0.01
N ASN A 129 -7.32 12.54 -0.21
CA ASN A 129 -8.57 12.75 -0.93
C ASN A 129 -8.26 12.99 -2.41
N GLY A 130 -8.35 11.92 -3.21
CA GLY A 130 -7.86 11.91 -4.60
C GLY A 130 -8.59 12.89 -5.52
N LYS A 131 -9.89 13.16 -5.28
CA LYS A 131 -10.68 14.04 -6.13
C LYS A 131 -10.62 15.51 -5.73
N SER A 132 -10.65 15.81 -4.42
CA SER A 132 -10.48 17.18 -3.91
C SER A 132 -9.01 17.62 -3.86
N LYS A 133 -8.04 16.69 -4.04
CA LYS A 133 -6.59 16.95 -4.10
C LYS A 133 -6.02 17.56 -2.84
N ASP A 134 -6.47 17.06 -1.70
CA ASP A 134 -6.08 17.50 -0.37
C ASP A 134 -5.90 16.32 0.61
N LEU A 135 -5.44 16.62 1.84
CA LEU A 135 -5.48 15.70 2.97
C LEU A 135 -6.52 16.17 3.98
N SER A 136 -7.35 15.28 4.48
CA SER A 136 -8.09 15.52 5.72
C SER A 136 -7.27 15.03 6.90
N VAL A 137 -7.03 15.89 7.89
CA VAL A 137 -6.35 15.56 9.16
C VAL A 137 -7.41 15.30 10.21
N ILE A 138 -7.48 14.07 10.68
CA ILE A 138 -8.49 13.61 11.64
C ILE A 138 -7.87 13.44 13.02
N ASP A 139 -8.53 13.98 14.04
CA ASP A 139 -8.21 13.71 15.44
C ASP A 139 -8.93 12.45 15.93
N PRO A 140 -8.21 11.34 16.23
CA PRO A 140 -8.82 10.12 16.73
C PRO A 140 -9.50 10.26 18.10
N ALA A 141 -9.12 11.27 18.90
CA ALA A 141 -9.72 11.49 20.21
C ALA A 141 -11.16 12.00 20.08
N THR A 142 -11.40 12.91 19.14
CA THR A 142 -12.70 13.57 18.93
C THR A 142 -13.50 13.02 17.75
N ASN A 143 -12.87 12.24 16.88
CA ASN A 143 -13.42 11.77 15.59
C ASN A 143 -13.86 12.93 14.70
N THR A 144 -13.03 13.97 14.59
CA THR A 144 -13.32 15.14 13.76
C THR A 144 -12.15 15.49 12.86
N VAL A 145 -12.44 16.06 11.69
CA VAL A 145 -11.41 16.69 10.84
C VAL A 145 -11.01 18.01 11.51
N VAL A 146 -9.74 18.13 11.87
CA VAL A 146 -9.17 19.31 12.53
C VAL A 146 -8.46 20.24 11.54
N LYS A 147 -8.12 19.74 10.36
CA LYS A 147 -7.45 20.50 9.31
C LYS A 147 -7.65 19.84 7.95
N THR A 148 -7.72 20.65 6.90
CA THR A 148 -7.55 20.24 5.50
C THR A 148 -6.25 20.85 4.97
N ILE A 149 -5.45 20.06 4.25
CA ILE A 149 -4.16 20.49 3.68
C ILE A 149 -4.24 20.34 2.17
N GLU A 150 -4.25 21.47 1.47
CA GLU A 150 -4.25 21.51 0.01
C GLU A 150 -2.94 20.94 -0.56
N LEU A 151 -3.04 19.93 -1.42
CA LEU A 151 -1.89 19.31 -2.07
C LEU A 151 -1.70 19.76 -3.52
N GLY A 152 -2.73 20.32 -4.16
CA GLY A 152 -2.66 20.83 -5.53
C GLY A 152 -2.40 19.78 -6.61
N GLY A 153 -2.49 18.49 -6.29
CA GLY A 153 -2.39 17.34 -7.17
C GLY A 153 -3.04 16.13 -6.53
N LYS A 154 -3.26 15.05 -7.29
CA LYS A 154 -3.92 13.82 -6.84
C LYS A 154 -3.01 13.05 -5.87
N PRO A 155 -3.32 13.02 -4.56
CA PRO A 155 -2.57 12.20 -3.62
C PRO A 155 -2.94 10.73 -3.78
N GLU A 156 -1.92 9.88 -3.70
CA GLU A 156 -2.02 8.43 -3.58
C GLU A 156 -1.53 8.00 -2.20
N THR A 157 -0.57 7.08 -2.10
CA THR A 157 -0.07 6.60 -0.81
C THR A 157 0.73 7.67 -0.05
N ALA A 158 0.53 7.70 1.27
CA ALA A 158 1.29 8.52 2.20
C ALA A 158 2.00 7.66 3.25
N VAL A 159 3.21 8.07 3.65
CA VAL A 159 3.98 7.46 4.74
C VAL A 159 4.51 8.53 5.70
N SER A 160 4.73 8.15 6.98
CA SER A 160 5.29 9.02 8.02
C SER A 160 6.75 8.68 8.29
N ASP A 161 7.57 9.70 8.62
CA ASP A 161 8.90 9.48 9.21
C ASP A 161 8.86 9.27 10.74
N GLU A 162 7.66 9.28 11.33
CA GLU A 162 7.43 9.21 12.77
C GLU A 162 8.18 10.26 13.59
N ALA A 163 8.63 11.33 12.93
CA ALA A 163 9.46 12.40 13.48
C ALA A 163 8.93 13.81 13.11
N GLY A 164 7.78 13.88 12.46
CA GLY A 164 7.08 15.12 12.16
C GLY A 164 6.88 15.44 10.69
N LYS A 165 7.15 14.49 9.80
CA LYS A 165 6.89 14.64 8.36
C LYS A 165 6.07 13.51 7.79
N LEU A 166 5.21 13.86 6.84
CA LEU A 166 4.58 12.91 5.92
C LEU A 166 5.15 13.11 4.52
N TYR A 167 5.27 12.01 3.81
CA TYR A 167 5.64 11.97 2.40
C TYR A 167 4.46 11.38 1.64
N ILE A 168 4.01 12.07 0.60
CA ILE A 168 2.81 11.73 -0.15
C ILE A 168 3.14 11.68 -1.63
N ASN A 169 2.88 10.56 -2.29
CA ASN A 169 2.92 10.49 -3.74
C ASN A 169 1.82 11.36 -4.34
N ILE A 170 2.19 12.24 -5.27
CA ILE A 170 1.26 13.06 -6.05
C ILE A 170 1.29 12.54 -7.48
N GLU A 171 0.36 11.62 -7.77
CA GLU A 171 0.33 10.82 -8.99
C GLU A 171 0.36 11.68 -10.26
N ASP A 172 -0.59 12.62 -10.38
CA ASP A 172 -0.74 13.47 -11.56
C ASP A 172 0.35 14.55 -11.74
N LYS A 173 1.36 14.56 -10.87
CA LYS A 173 2.49 15.51 -10.90
C LYS A 173 3.85 14.84 -10.93
N ASN A 174 3.94 13.52 -10.77
CA ASN A 174 5.20 12.78 -10.71
C ASN A 174 6.15 13.36 -9.65
N GLU A 175 5.62 13.55 -8.44
CA GLU A 175 6.36 14.15 -7.33
C GLU A 175 5.94 13.56 -5.98
N ILE A 176 6.78 13.79 -4.97
CA ILE A 176 6.47 13.54 -3.57
C ILE A 176 6.29 14.90 -2.88
N ALA A 177 5.12 15.10 -2.25
CA ALA A 177 4.89 16.22 -1.36
C ALA A 177 5.36 15.88 0.05
N VAL A 178 6.01 16.84 0.73
CA VAL A 178 6.46 16.72 2.12
C VAL A 178 5.61 17.64 2.98
N VAL A 179 4.88 17.08 3.94
CA VAL A 179 4.01 17.80 4.85
C VAL A 179 4.59 17.78 6.26
N ASN A 180 4.64 18.93 6.90
CA ASN A 180 4.97 19.04 8.32
C ASN A 180 3.73 18.77 9.16
N THR A 181 3.80 17.76 10.04
CA THR A 181 2.65 17.30 10.83
C THR A 181 2.35 18.17 12.06
N LYS A 182 3.22 19.12 12.41
CA LYS A 182 2.97 20.12 13.48
C LYS A 182 2.26 21.35 12.95
N THR A 183 2.70 21.85 11.79
CA THR A 183 2.20 23.10 11.19
C THR A 183 1.10 22.85 10.17
N PHE A 184 0.94 21.59 9.70
CA PHE A 184 0.01 21.19 8.64
C PHE A 184 0.22 21.95 7.32
N VAL A 185 1.50 22.13 6.94
CA VAL A 185 1.91 22.86 5.74
C VAL A 185 2.72 21.96 4.84
N VAL A 186 2.52 22.04 3.52
CA VAL A 186 3.41 21.44 2.52
C VAL A 186 4.71 22.24 2.50
N GLU A 187 5.81 21.63 2.97
CA GLU A 187 7.12 22.30 3.06
C GLU A 187 7.95 22.15 1.78
N ARG A 188 7.81 21.01 1.11
CA ARG A 188 8.62 20.64 -0.05
C ARG A 188 7.79 19.85 -1.06
N ARG A 189 8.29 19.87 -2.30
CA ARG A 189 7.84 19.00 -3.40
C ARG A 189 9.08 18.53 -4.14
N TRP A 190 9.18 17.23 -4.32
CA TRP A 190 10.34 16.60 -4.95
C TRP A 190 9.92 15.84 -6.20
N LYS A 191 10.56 16.17 -7.32
CA LYS A 191 10.44 15.36 -8.53
C LYS A 191 11.13 14.02 -8.33
N ILE A 192 10.53 12.95 -8.83
CA ILE A 192 11.01 11.58 -8.65
C ILE A 192 11.79 11.04 -9.86
N GLY A 193 12.57 11.89 -10.52
CA GLY A 193 13.41 11.46 -11.64
C GLY A 193 12.59 10.98 -12.83
N LYS A 194 12.82 9.72 -13.26
CA LYS A 194 12.10 9.09 -14.36
C LYS A 194 10.79 8.40 -13.94
N GLY A 195 10.45 8.40 -12.65
CA GLY A 195 9.19 7.82 -12.19
C GLY A 195 7.98 8.55 -12.76
N ASP A 196 6.98 7.79 -13.18
CA ASP A 196 5.73 8.29 -13.75
C ASP A 196 4.54 7.63 -13.05
N GLU A 197 3.51 8.41 -12.72
CA GLU A 197 2.33 7.95 -11.98
C GLU A 197 2.71 7.18 -10.69
N PRO A 198 3.39 7.83 -9.68
CA PRO A 198 3.74 7.17 -8.44
C PRO A 198 2.48 6.84 -7.63
N SER A 199 2.29 5.56 -7.31
CA SER A 199 1.15 5.05 -6.55
C SER A 199 1.59 4.51 -5.18
N GLY A 200 2.20 3.33 -5.12
CA GLY A 200 2.68 2.76 -3.86
C GLY A 200 3.87 3.53 -3.28
N LEU A 201 3.92 3.65 -1.94
CA LEU A 201 5.02 4.30 -1.23
C LEU A 201 5.33 3.56 0.08
N ALA A 202 6.62 3.34 0.35
CA ALA A 202 7.11 2.83 1.63
C ALA A 202 8.33 3.64 2.10
N ILE A 203 8.72 3.47 3.36
CA ILE A 203 9.87 4.16 3.95
C ILE A 203 10.70 3.20 4.81
N ASP A 204 12.03 3.26 4.70
CA ASP A 204 12.93 2.82 5.75
C ASP A 204 13.25 3.99 6.68
N LEU A 205 12.74 3.92 7.90
CA LEU A 205 12.95 4.93 8.94
C LEU A 205 14.43 5.04 9.37
N LYS A 206 15.18 3.95 9.25
CA LYS A 206 16.59 3.88 9.67
C LYS A 206 17.52 4.55 8.67
N THR A 207 17.36 4.23 7.39
CA THR A 207 18.23 4.77 6.32
C THR A 207 17.68 6.05 5.72
N LYS A 208 16.45 6.44 6.09
CA LYS A 208 15.71 7.59 5.53
C LYS A 208 15.56 7.47 4.01
N ARG A 209 15.10 6.31 3.56
CA ARG A 209 14.82 6.06 2.15
C ARG A 209 13.34 5.84 1.92
N LEU A 210 12.82 6.57 0.94
CA LEU A 210 11.48 6.39 0.40
C LEU A 210 11.56 5.48 -0.82
N PHE A 211 10.57 4.63 -0.98
CA PHE A 211 10.44 3.69 -2.09
C PHE A 211 9.13 3.96 -2.80
N ALA A 212 9.18 4.66 -3.93
CA ALA A 212 8.01 5.02 -4.72
C ALA A 212 7.87 4.09 -5.93
N GLY A 213 6.83 3.26 -5.92
CA GLY A 213 6.45 2.41 -7.04
C GLY A 213 5.65 3.20 -8.07
N CYS A 214 6.03 3.11 -9.34
CA CYS A 214 5.51 3.93 -10.42
C CYS A 214 4.83 3.10 -11.52
N GLY A 215 3.88 3.71 -12.23
CA GLY A 215 3.13 3.08 -13.33
C GLY A 215 4.00 2.70 -14.53
N ASN A 216 5.14 3.36 -14.71
CA ASN A 216 6.08 3.08 -15.79
C ASN A 216 7.12 1.97 -15.49
N LYS A 217 6.80 1.03 -14.59
CA LYS A 217 7.63 -0.14 -14.24
C LYS A 217 8.96 0.21 -13.56
N LEU A 218 8.96 1.29 -12.81
CA LEU A 218 10.11 1.73 -12.02
C LEU A 218 9.74 1.83 -10.54
N LEU A 219 10.68 1.46 -9.69
CA LEU A 219 10.69 1.84 -8.29
C LEU A 219 11.78 2.88 -8.11
N ILE A 220 11.41 4.04 -7.59
CA ILE A 220 12.33 5.15 -7.36
C ILE A 220 12.68 5.21 -5.88
N VAL A 221 13.97 5.11 -5.59
CA VAL A 221 14.49 5.30 -4.23
C VAL A 221 14.85 6.76 -4.04
N VAL A 222 14.25 7.41 -3.05
CA VAL A 222 14.45 8.84 -2.78
C VAL A 222 14.99 9.03 -1.37
N ASN A 223 15.94 9.93 -1.19
CA ASN A 223 16.42 10.34 0.13
C ASN A 223 15.36 11.25 0.79
N ALA A 224 14.79 10.80 1.90
CA ALA A 224 13.73 11.48 2.64
C ALA A 224 14.18 12.80 3.34
N GLU A 225 15.47 13.10 3.39
CA GLU A 225 15.98 14.32 3.99
C GLU A 225 16.05 15.48 3.00
N ASN A 226 16.36 15.17 1.73
CA ASN A 226 16.66 16.20 0.72
C ASN A 226 15.95 16.02 -0.64
N GLY A 227 15.25 14.90 -0.85
CA GLY A 227 14.50 14.62 -2.07
C GLY A 227 15.34 14.14 -3.26
N ASN A 228 16.63 13.88 -3.07
CA ASN A 228 17.48 13.37 -4.14
C ASN A 228 17.10 11.94 -4.50
N VAL A 229 16.98 11.66 -5.81
CA VAL A 229 16.85 10.31 -6.32
C VAL A 229 18.17 9.58 -6.11
N VAL A 230 18.11 8.46 -5.38
CA VAL A 230 19.27 7.62 -5.04
C VAL A 230 19.45 6.50 -6.07
N LYS A 231 18.33 5.89 -6.47
CA LYS A 231 18.34 4.75 -7.40
C LYS A 231 17.01 4.66 -8.15
N GLU A 232 17.08 4.16 -9.39
CA GLU A 232 15.94 3.75 -10.19
C GLU A 232 16.08 2.23 -10.42
N LEU A 233 15.06 1.47 -10.11
CA LEU A 233 15.07 0.00 -10.18
C LEU A 233 13.91 -0.50 -11.03
N PRO A 234 14.11 -1.51 -11.89
CA PRO A 234 13.02 -2.10 -12.64
C PRO A 234 12.10 -2.92 -11.72
N ILE A 235 10.79 -2.81 -11.92
CA ILE A 235 9.75 -3.62 -11.28
C ILE A 235 8.78 -4.13 -12.35
N GLY A 236 7.81 -4.98 -11.96
CA GLY A 236 6.77 -5.46 -12.86
C GLY A 236 5.75 -4.38 -13.23
N ASP A 237 4.80 -4.74 -14.09
CA ASP A 237 3.77 -3.86 -14.63
C ASP A 237 2.58 -3.71 -13.68
N GLY A 238 2.01 -2.49 -13.62
CA GLY A 238 0.81 -2.22 -12.82
C GLY A 238 1.06 -2.24 -11.32
N CYS A 239 2.19 -1.69 -10.86
CA CYS A 239 2.46 -1.48 -9.44
C CYS A 239 1.46 -0.50 -8.84
N ASP A 240 0.81 -0.91 -7.76
CA ASP A 240 -0.15 -0.09 -6.99
C ASP A 240 0.13 -0.15 -5.48
N GLY A 241 1.09 -0.97 -5.07
CA GLY A 241 1.51 -1.12 -3.69
C GLY A 241 3.00 -1.40 -3.54
N VAL A 242 3.61 -0.74 -2.57
CA VAL A 242 4.99 -0.97 -2.13
C VAL A 242 5.00 -1.20 -0.63
N GLY A 243 5.71 -2.23 -0.20
CA GLY A 243 5.94 -2.55 1.20
C GLY A 243 7.41 -2.62 1.54
N PHE A 244 7.77 -2.39 2.80
CA PHE A 244 9.11 -2.54 3.31
C PHE A 244 9.10 -3.42 4.56
N ASP A 245 9.99 -4.39 4.60
CA ASP A 245 10.27 -5.23 5.77
C ASP A 245 11.60 -4.79 6.38
N ALA A 246 11.52 -4.10 7.51
CA ALA A 246 12.70 -3.56 8.19
C ALA A 246 13.62 -4.67 8.77
N GLY A 247 13.04 -5.81 9.16
CA GLY A 247 13.78 -6.96 9.69
C GLY A 247 14.63 -7.64 8.63
N LEU A 248 14.06 -7.86 7.45
CA LEU A 248 14.73 -8.46 6.31
C LEU A 248 15.46 -7.45 5.42
N LYS A 249 15.15 -6.16 5.55
CA LYS A 249 15.57 -5.09 4.64
C LYS A 249 15.19 -5.42 3.19
N TYR A 250 13.96 -5.79 2.99
CA TYR A 250 13.38 -6.05 1.68
C TYR A 250 12.31 -5.01 1.35
N VAL A 251 12.40 -4.47 0.15
CA VAL A 251 11.33 -3.69 -0.48
C VAL A 251 10.58 -4.63 -1.40
N TYR A 252 9.27 -4.56 -1.34
CA TYR A 252 8.38 -5.35 -2.18
C TYR A 252 7.52 -4.42 -3.04
N SER A 253 7.43 -4.72 -4.32
CA SER A 253 6.49 -4.08 -5.24
C SER A 253 5.48 -5.12 -5.73
N SER A 254 4.21 -4.93 -5.42
CA SER A 254 3.13 -5.77 -5.93
C SER A 254 2.66 -5.25 -7.29
N ASN A 255 2.79 -6.11 -8.31
CA ASN A 255 2.58 -5.73 -9.69
C ASN A 255 1.34 -6.42 -10.24
N GLY A 256 0.39 -5.64 -10.76
CA GLY A 256 -0.90 -6.11 -11.25
C GLY A 256 -0.82 -7.11 -12.41
N GLU A 257 0.32 -7.20 -13.08
CA GLU A 257 0.58 -8.25 -14.08
C GLU A 257 0.60 -9.67 -13.49
N GLY A 258 0.84 -9.80 -12.18
CA GLY A 258 0.89 -11.07 -11.45
C GLY A 258 2.30 -11.43 -10.98
N THR A 259 3.09 -10.45 -10.57
CA THR A 259 4.41 -10.65 -9.97
C THR A 259 4.59 -9.83 -8.69
N LEU A 260 5.49 -10.28 -7.81
CA LEU A 260 6.01 -9.56 -6.68
C LEU A 260 7.50 -9.32 -6.91
N THR A 261 7.90 -8.07 -7.15
CA THR A 261 9.33 -7.73 -7.23
C THR A 261 9.90 -7.62 -5.83
N VAL A 262 10.96 -8.38 -5.55
CA VAL A 262 11.68 -8.39 -4.29
C VAL A 262 13.02 -7.68 -4.47
N ILE A 263 13.24 -6.63 -3.70
CA ILE A 263 14.44 -5.79 -3.76
C ILE A 263 15.12 -5.83 -2.40
N LYS A 264 16.44 -6.08 -2.37
CA LYS A 264 17.28 -6.01 -1.17
C LYS A 264 17.83 -4.61 -1.01
N GLU A 265 17.60 -4.00 0.12
CA GLU A 265 18.38 -2.86 0.60
C GLU A 265 19.67 -3.37 1.27
N LYS A 266 20.80 -3.27 0.58
CA LYS A 266 22.12 -3.64 1.13
C LYS A 266 22.68 -2.53 2.01
N SER A 267 22.44 -1.29 1.59
CA SER A 267 22.76 -0.06 2.34
C SER A 267 21.85 1.07 1.88
N ALA A 268 21.95 2.23 2.51
CA ALA A 268 21.21 3.44 2.13
C ALA A 268 21.39 3.88 0.65
N ASN A 269 22.42 3.38 -0.04
CA ASN A 269 22.75 3.76 -1.41
C ASN A 269 22.93 2.56 -2.36
N ASP A 270 22.77 1.35 -1.83
CA ASP A 270 22.95 0.11 -2.63
C ASP A 270 21.74 -0.80 -2.52
N PHE A 271 21.10 -1.05 -3.66
CA PHE A 271 19.85 -1.80 -3.81
C PHE A 271 19.99 -2.79 -4.96
N GLU A 272 19.44 -3.99 -4.78
CA GLU A 272 19.49 -5.07 -5.75
C GLU A 272 18.12 -5.71 -5.91
N VAL A 273 17.65 -5.81 -7.16
CA VAL A 273 16.47 -6.63 -7.50
C VAL A 273 16.88 -8.09 -7.42
N LEU A 274 16.29 -8.84 -6.50
CA LEU A 274 16.63 -10.24 -6.27
C LEU A 274 15.82 -11.18 -7.13
N GLU A 275 14.51 -10.94 -7.24
CA GLU A 275 13.60 -11.77 -8.02
C GLU A 275 12.29 -11.05 -8.34
N ASN A 276 11.58 -11.58 -9.32
CA ASN A 276 10.17 -11.31 -9.57
C ASN A 276 9.41 -12.62 -9.30
N ALA A 277 8.94 -12.79 -8.07
CA ALA A 277 8.20 -13.98 -7.65
C ALA A 277 6.82 -14.00 -8.34
N PRO A 278 6.41 -15.14 -8.94
CA PRO A 278 5.10 -15.23 -9.56
C PRO A 278 3.98 -15.16 -8.50
N THR A 279 2.98 -14.34 -8.79
CA THR A 279 1.76 -14.22 -8.00
C THR A 279 0.54 -14.43 -8.90
N LYS A 280 -0.50 -13.62 -8.76
CA LYS A 280 -1.70 -13.74 -9.59
C LYS A 280 -2.05 -12.39 -10.20
N LYS A 281 -2.52 -12.38 -11.43
CA LYS A 281 -2.96 -11.16 -12.11
C LYS A 281 -3.96 -10.37 -11.23
N GLY A 282 -3.75 -9.07 -11.14
CA GLY A 282 -4.58 -8.18 -10.31
C GLY A 282 -4.12 -8.08 -8.85
N ALA A 283 -3.14 -8.86 -8.39
CA ALA A 283 -2.52 -8.74 -7.08
C ALA A 283 -1.59 -7.51 -7.04
N ARG A 284 -2.18 -6.31 -6.94
CA ARG A 284 -1.48 -5.03 -7.14
C ARG A 284 -1.23 -4.25 -5.85
N THR A 285 -2.06 -4.45 -4.83
CA THR A 285 -1.91 -3.84 -3.50
C THR A 285 -1.34 -4.83 -2.50
N ILE A 286 -0.74 -4.35 -1.41
CA ILE A 286 0.12 -5.15 -0.55
C ILE A 286 -0.04 -4.77 0.93
N ALA A 287 0.06 -5.75 1.81
CA ALA A 287 0.40 -5.54 3.21
C ALA A 287 1.55 -6.47 3.61
N VAL A 288 2.50 -5.95 4.37
CA VAL A 288 3.63 -6.70 4.92
C VAL A 288 3.41 -6.88 6.42
N ASP A 289 3.47 -8.12 6.88
CA ASP A 289 3.53 -8.44 8.31
C ASP A 289 4.98 -8.60 8.74
N GLU A 290 5.58 -7.55 9.26
CA GLU A 290 6.98 -7.54 9.70
C GLU A 290 7.28 -8.51 10.85
N LYS A 291 6.25 -8.98 11.58
CA LYS A 291 6.43 -9.96 12.67
C LYS A 291 6.65 -11.37 12.13
N THR A 292 5.98 -11.72 11.05
CA THR A 292 6.04 -13.05 10.44
C THR A 292 6.80 -13.06 9.11
N HIS A 293 7.16 -11.88 8.60
CA HIS A 293 7.78 -11.66 7.28
C HIS A 293 6.92 -12.17 6.13
N LYS A 294 5.61 -12.21 6.32
CA LYS A 294 4.63 -12.62 5.31
C LYS A 294 4.04 -11.43 4.60
N ILE A 295 3.64 -11.65 3.37
CA ILE A 295 3.09 -10.62 2.49
C ILE A 295 1.69 -11.07 2.09
N TYR A 296 0.72 -10.16 2.15
CA TYR A 296 -0.67 -10.41 1.79
C TYR A 296 -1.06 -9.56 0.57
N LEU A 297 -1.58 -10.24 -0.47
CA LEU A 297 -1.95 -9.62 -1.75
C LEU A 297 -3.39 -9.98 -2.10
N PRO A 298 -4.33 -9.04 -2.12
CA PRO A 298 -5.70 -9.31 -2.55
C PRO A 298 -5.78 -9.42 -4.08
N THR A 299 -6.55 -10.38 -4.57
CA THR A 299 -6.80 -10.59 -5.99
C THR A 299 -8.08 -11.40 -6.25
N ALA A 300 -8.41 -11.65 -7.51
CA ALA A 300 -9.50 -12.53 -7.94
C ALA A 300 -9.16 -13.19 -9.26
N ASP A 301 -10.01 -14.13 -9.71
CA ASP A 301 -9.99 -14.62 -11.08
C ASP A 301 -10.77 -13.68 -12.00
N PHE A 302 -10.31 -13.59 -13.24
CA PHE A 302 -10.90 -12.73 -14.24
C PHE A 302 -11.34 -13.54 -15.45
N ALA A 303 -12.53 -13.25 -15.96
CA ALA A 303 -12.99 -13.74 -17.24
C ALA A 303 -12.14 -13.12 -18.39
N ALA A 304 -12.10 -13.80 -19.53
CA ALA A 304 -11.57 -13.21 -20.74
C ALA A 304 -12.36 -11.94 -21.09
N LYS A 305 -11.67 -10.88 -21.52
CA LYS A 305 -12.37 -9.66 -21.98
C LYS A 305 -13.30 -9.99 -23.15
N GLN A 306 -14.58 -9.70 -22.99
CA GLN A 306 -15.57 -9.91 -24.05
C GLN A 306 -15.57 -8.75 -25.07
N ASP A 307 -15.24 -7.54 -24.63
CA ASP A 307 -15.10 -6.34 -25.47
C ASP A 307 -13.66 -5.80 -25.36
N PRO A 308 -12.93 -5.61 -26.49
CA PRO A 308 -11.62 -4.99 -26.50
C PRO A 308 -11.58 -3.59 -25.85
N LYS A 309 -12.69 -2.86 -25.86
CA LYS A 309 -12.80 -1.54 -25.22
C LYS A 309 -13.01 -1.59 -23.70
N GLN A 310 -13.28 -2.76 -23.14
CA GLN A 310 -13.42 -2.94 -21.70
C GLN A 310 -12.10 -2.60 -20.99
N LYS A 311 -12.12 -1.59 -20.12
CA LYS A 311 -10.91 -1.13 -19.42
C LYS A 311 -10.34 -2.21 -18.50
N ARG A 312 -11.20 -2.95 -17.81
CA ARG A 312 -10.80 -4.02 -16.87
C ARG A 312 -11.63 -5.28 -17.15
N PRO A 313 -11.06 -6.49 -17.11
CA PRO A 313 -11.81 -7.72 -17.26
C PRO A 313 -12.83 -7.87 -16.11
N ASP A 314 -13.89 -8.64 -16.37
CA ASP A 314 -14.87 -8.96 -15.34
C ASP A 314 -14.27 -9.95 -14.34
N MET A 315 -14.52 -9.70 -13.06
CA MET A 315 -14.14 -10.59 -12.00
C MET A 315 -15.10 -11.79 -12.00
N MET A 316 -14.56 -12.99 -11.88
CA MET A 316 -15.37 -14.20 -11.75
C MET A 316 -16.07 -14.19 -10.37
N PRO A 317 -17.38 -14.44 -10.31
CA PRO A 317 -18.12 -14.48 -9.06
C PRO A 317 -17.50 -15.45 -8.04
N GLY A 318 -17.39 -15.04 -6.78
CA GLY A 318 -16.88 -15.89 -5.70
C GLY A 318 -15.37 -16.18 -5.75
N SER A 319 -14.62 -15.56 -6.65
CA SER A 319 -13.17 -15.83 -6.82
C SER A 319 -12.26 -14.88 -6.04
N PHE A 320 -12.81 -13.92 -5.30
CA PHE A 320 -12.01 -13.00 -4.50
C PHE A 320 -11.20 -13.76 -3.43
N GLN A 321 -9.92 -13.40 -3.30
CA GLN A 321 -8.98 -14.13 -2.46
C GLN A 321 -7.83 -13.25 -2.02
N ILE A 322 -7.18 -13.64 -0.93
CA ILE A 322 -5.92 -13.07 -0.47
C ILE A 322 -4.84 -14.13 -0.65
N LEU A 323 -3.79 -13.79 -1.36
CA LEU A 323 -2.58 -14.61 -1.45
C LEU A 323 -1.70 -14.30 -0.24
N GLU A 324 -1.25 -15.31 0.48
CA GLU A 324 -0.19 -15.22 1.45
C GLU A 324 1.12 -15.63 0.76
N VAL A 325 2.09 -14.73 0.72
CA VAL A 325 3.39 -14.95 0.08
C VAL A 325 4.47 -14.99 1.14
N GLY A 326 5.37 -15.94 1.01
CA GLY A 326 6.50 -16.15 1.92
C GLY A 326 7.59 -16.99 1.27
N LYS A 327 8.58 -17.39 2.06
CA LYS A 327 9.66 -18.32 1.66
C LYS A 327 9.32 -19.74 2.01
#